data_19c51e2f38db7277a8121de6aea23f4e
#
_entry.id   19c51e2f38db7277a8121de6aea23f4e
#
_cell.length_a   1.000
_cell.length_b   1.000
_cell.length_c   1.000
_cell.angle_alpha   90.00
_cell.angle_beta   90.00
_cell.angle_gamma   90.00
#
_symmetry.space_group_name_H-M   'P 1'
#
loop_
_entity.id
_entity.type
_entity.pdbx_description
1 polymer ?
#
loop_
_entity_poly.entity_id
_entity_poly.type
_entity_poly.pdbx_seq_one_letter_code
_entity_poly.pdbx_strand_id
1 'polypeptide(L)'
;MTARREIEAITARIAERSKPARQAYLERVEAAISAGPHRTVLSCGNLAHGFAACAPSDKAALAADRVPNLGIVTAYNDMLSAHQPFETFPALIREAAREAGGVAQVAGGVPAMCDGVTQGMPGMELSLFSRDVIAMAAAVGLSHNMFDAAVFLGVCDKIVPGLLIAALTFGHLPAVFIPAGPMTSGLPNDEKARIRQLYAEGKIGRAELLEAESRSYHGPGTCTFYGTANSNQMLMEIMGLHTPGASFVNPNTPLREALTKEAAKRALAITALGNEFTPVGRMFDERSVVNGVVGLHATGGSTNHTIHLIAMAAAAGISLTWQDISDLSDIVPLLARVYPNGLADVNHFHAAGGMGFLIRELIDAGYLHEDVRTVWGEGLRPYAIEPRLAPDGTVARPPALEKSGDDKVLTTAARPFQPTGGLKVLTGNLGRAIVKTSAVKPEKRIVEAPALVFHSQEELNAAFKAGLLDRDFVAVVRFQGPKANGMPELHRLTTVLGVLQDRGRKVALVTDGRMSGASGKVPAAIHVTPEALDGGTIARIEDGDVIRLDAEAGTLEVLVDDATLAARPAAAPDLSANGFGMGRELFAGFRALAARADMGAAVFG
;
A
#
# COMPACT_ATOMS: atom_id res chain seq x y z
N MET A 1 12.23 19.41 21.42
CA MET A 1 10.98 19.86 20.77
C MET A 1 9.90 18.81 21.07
N THR A 2 8.61 19.17 21.14
CA THR A 2 7.56 18.15 21.25
C THR A 2 7.37 17.49 19.88
N ALA A 3 7.02 16.19 19.83
CA ALA A 3 6.77 15.43 18.60
C ALA A 3 5.85 16.19 17.62
N ARG A 4 4.81 16.83 18.13
CA ARG A 4 3.89 17.67 17.34
C ARG A 4 4.61 18.75 16.53
N ARG A 5 5.55 19.50 17.14
CA ARG A 5 6.28 20.58 16.44
C ARG A 5 7.18 20.03 15.35
N GLU A 6 7.75 18.85 15.56
CA GLU A 6 8.62 18.21 14.56
C GLU A 6 7.79 17.74 13.36
N ILE A 7 6.63 17.13 13.60
CA ILE A 7 5.68 16.73 12.55
C ILE A 7 5.16 17.94 11.78
N GLU A 8 4.76 19.02 12.48
CA GLU A 8 4.33 20.28 11.87
C GLU A 8 5.45 20.88 10.98
N ALA A 9 6.70 20.82 11.43
CA ALA A 9 7.84 21.31 10.65
C ALA A 9 8.09 20.48 9.36
N ILE A 10 7.97 19.15 9.45
CA ILE A 10 8.09 18.28 8.27
C ILE A 10 6.92 18.54 7.32
N THR A 11 5.70 18.66 7.82
CA THR A 11 4.52 18.99 7.00
C THR A 11 4.68 20.31 6.28
N ALA A 12 5.17 21.36 6.97
CA ALA A 12 5.43 22.67 6.37
C ALA A 12 6.50 22.59 5.27
N ARG A 13 7.55 21.79 5.47
CA ARG A 13 8.60 21.54 4.46
C ARG A 13 8.02 20.85 3.22
N ILE A 14 7.15 19.86 3.40
CA ILE A 14 6.45 19.18 2.30
C ILE A 14 5.56 20.19 1.56
N ALA A 15 4.77 20.97 2.29
CA ALA A 15 3.87 21.97 1.71
C ALA A 15 4.62 23.03 0.90
N GLU A 16 5.73 23.58 1.41
CA GLU A 16 6.52 24.56 0.68
C GLU A 16 7.13 23.99 -0.60
N ARG A 17 7.66 22.76 -0.53
CA ARG A 17 8.21 22.07 -1.72
C ARG A 17 7.12 21.74 -2.73
N SER A 18 5.91 21.45 -2.29
CA SER A 18 4.75 21.06 -3.13
C SER A 18 4.08 22.25 -3.79
N LYS A 19 4.26 23.46 -3.27
CA LYS A 19 3.45 24.65 -3.56
C LYS A 19 3.16 24.89 -5.06
N PRO A 20 4.14 24.86 -6.01
CA PRO A 20 3.82 25.09 -7.42
C PRO A 20 2.93 23.99 -8.02
N ALA A 21 3.26 22.72 -7.77
CA ALA A 21 2.51 21.59 -8.32
C ALA A 21 1.13 21.46 -7.66
N ARG A 22 1.07 21.68 -6.33
CA ARG A 22 -0.19 21.67 -5.59
C ARG A 22 -1.13 22.78 -6.03
N GLN A 23 -0.63 23.98 -6.23
CA GLN A 23 -1.44 25.10 -6.74
C GLN A 23 -2.01 24.78 -8.13
N ALA A 24 -1.19 24.33 -9.05
CA ALA A 24 -1.64 23.95 -10.40
C ALA A 24 -2.67 22.80 -10.36
N TYR A 25 -2.50 21.85 -9.44
CA TYR A 25 -3.49 20.78 -9.21
C TYR A 25 -4.82 21.35 -8.73
N LEU A 26 -4.81 22.19 -7.69
CA LEU A 26 -6.03 22.79 -7.13
C LEU A 26 -6.74 23.69 -8.13
N GLU A 27 -6.01 24.45 -8.95
CA GLU A 27 -6.60 25.26 -10.04
C GLU A 27 -7.39 24.39 -11.04
N ARG A 28 -6.87 23.21 -11.41
CA ARG A 28 -7.60 22.26 -12.25
C ARG A 28 -8.85 21.70 -11.56
N VAL A 29 -8.74 21.37 -10.27
CA VAL A 29 -9.88 20.89 -9.47
C VAL A 29 -10.97 21.96 -9.39
N GLU A 30 -10.61 23.21 -9.12
CA GLU A 30 -11.56 24.32 -9.03
C GLU A 30 -12.23 24.62 -10.38
N ALA A 31 -11.46 24.58 -11.46
CA ALA A 31 -12.00 24.76 -12.81
C ALA A 31 -13.04 23.66 -13.15
N ALA A 32 -12.76 22.40 -12.77
CA ALA A 32 -13.68 21.30 -12.95
C ALA A 32 -14.94 21.43 -12.08
N ILE A 33 -14.81 21.87 -10.81
CA ILE A 33 -15.94 22.14 -9.92
C ILE A 33 -16.84 23.24 -10.50
N SER A 34 -16.23 24.32 -11.00
CA SER A 34 -16.95 25.48 -11.54
C SER A 34 -17.74 25.17 -12.81
N ALA A 35 -17.38 24.10 -13.54
CA ALA A 35 -18.16 23.62 -14.69
C ALA A 35 -19.53 23.01 -14.30
N GLY A 36 -19.78 22.81 -12.99
CA GLY A 36 -21.05 22.32 -12.43
C GLY A 36 -21.21 20.80 -12.51
N PRO A 37 -22.40 20.26 -12.22
CA PRO A 37 -22.66 18.82 -12.34
C PRO A 37 -22.42 18.36 -13.77
N HIS A 38 -21.39 17.53 -13.98
CA HIS A 38 -20.91 17.19 -15.32
C HIS A 38 -21.94 16.47 -16.20
N ARG A 39 -22.85 15.70 -15.57
CA ARG A 39 -23.95 15.03 -16.30
C ARG A 39 -24.84 16.03 -17.02
N THR A 40 -25.04 17.23 -16.51
CA THR A 40 -25.95 18.23 -17.12
C THR A 40 -25.43 18.84 -18.43
N VAL A 41 -24.10 18.74 -18.68
CA VAL A 41 -23.51 19.20 -19.95
C VAL A 41 -23.51 18.14 -21.04
N LEU A 42 -23.94 16.91 -20.73
CA LEU A 42 -24.09 15.84 -21.73
C LEU A 42 -25.23 16.15 -22.68
N SER A 43 -25.05 15.88 -23.98
CA SER A 43 -26.13 15.96 -24.94
C SER A 43 -27.23 14.96 -24.59
N CYS A 44 -28.48 15.20 -25.08
CA CYS A 44 -29.61 14.26 -24.85
C CYS A 44 -29.28 12.84 -25.30
N GLY A 45 -28.57 12.68 -26.42
CA GLY A 45 -28.13 11.38 -26.92
C GLY A 45 -27.11 10.72 -25.98
N ASN A 46 -26.08 11.46 -25.52
CA ASN A 46 -25.09 10.96 -24.58
C ASN A 46 -25.72 10.54 -23.26
N LEU A 47 -26.59 11.38 -22.71
CA LEU A 47 -27.30 11.11 -21.46
C LEU A 47 -28.20 9.88 -21.58
N ALA A 48 -28.96 9.76 -22.69
CA ALA A 48 -29.83 8.61 -22.95
C ALA A 48 -29.01 7.29 -23.01
N HIS A 49 -27.85 7.29 -23.65
CA HIS A 49 -26.93 6.14 -23.63
C HIS A 49 -26.45 5.82 -22.23
N GLY A 50 -26.10 6.83 -21.41
CA GLY A 50 -25.58 6.69 -20.06
C GLY A 50 -26.56 6.00 -19.09
N PHE A 51 -27.86 6.08 -19.31
CA PHE A 51 -28.86 5.41 -18.46
C PHE A 51 -29.73 4.36 -19.19
N ALA A 52 -29.46 4.08 -20.46
CA ALA A 52 -30.30 3.17 -21.28
C ALA A 52 -30.53 1.80 -20.63
N ALA A 53 -29.50 1.25 -19.97
CA ALA A 53 -29.54 -0.06 -19.31
C ALA A 53 -30.10 -0.04 -17.87
N CYS A 54 -30.40 1.14 -17.31
CA CYS A 54 -30.91 1.25 -15.94
C CYS A 54 -32.36 0.75 -15.81
N ALA A 55 -32.75 0.40 -14.58
CA ALA A 55 -34.17 0.15 -14.25
C ALA A 55 -35.03 1.41 -14.52
N PRO A 56 -36.34 1.26 -14.80
CA PRO A 56 -37.19 2.41 -15.09
C PRO A 56 -37.18 3.53 -14.07
N SER A 57 -37.13 3.20 -12.77
CA SER A 57 -37.02 4.17 -11.68
C SER A 57 -35.73 4.98 -11.74
N ASP A 58 -34.61 4.29 -11.98
CA ASP A 58 -33.28 4.90 -12.04
C ASP A 58 -33.16 5.78 -13.31
N LYS A 59 -33.76 5.37 -14.46
CA LYS A 59 -33.84 6.20 -15.66
C LYS A 59 -34.57 7.52 -15.39
N ALA A 60 -35.74 7.44 -14.74
CA ALA A 60 -36.52 8.62 -14.42
C ALA A 60 -35.74 9.56 -13.47
N ALA A 61 -35.03 9.00 -12.48
CA ALA A 61 -34.20 9.74 -11.56
C ALA A 61 -33.03 10.43 -12.27
N LEU A 62 -32.31 9.71 -13.15
CA LEU A 62 -31.14 10.24 -13.87
C LEU A 62 -31.49 11.23 -14.98
N ALA A 63 -32.73 11.17 -15.51
CA ALA A 63 -33.24 12.19 -16.42
C ALA A 63 -33.49 13.53 -15.71
N ALA A 64 -33.59 13.53 -14.37
CA ALA A 64 -33.73 14.73 -13.56
C ALA A 64 -32.32 15.21 -13.10
N ASP A 65 -32.04 16.49 -13.25
CA ASP A 65 -30.71 17.10 -12.99
C ASP A 65 -30.31 17.07 -11.52
N ARG A 66 -31.21 16.80 -10.61
CA ARG A 66 -31.04 16.98 -9.15
C ARG A 66 -30.82 15.69 -8.37
N VAL A 67 -30.86 14.54 -9.03
CA VAL A 67 -30.63 13.26 -8.35
C VAL A 67 -29.16 12.86 -8.50
N PRO A 68 -28.41 12.72 -7.40
CA PRO A 68 -27.01 12.35 -7.48
C PRO A 68 -26.82 10.91 -7.96
N ASN A 69 -25.78 10.69 -8.76
CA ASN A 69 -25.39 9.40 -9.31
C ASN A 69 -24.00 9.00 -8.82
N LEU A 70 -23.89 7.86 -8.14
CA LEU A 70 -22.61 7.28 -7.70
C LEU A 70 -22.00 6.42 -8.79
N GLY A 71 -20.75 6.68 -9.14
CA GLY A 71 -19.93 5.76 -9.91
C GLY A 71 -19.29 4.70 -9.01
N ILE A 72 -19.57 3.42 -9.27
CA ILE A 72 -18.93 2.30 -8.57
C ILE A 72 -17.76 1.84 -9.43
N VAL A 73 -16.52 2.00 -8.92
CA VAL A 73 -15.32 1.41 -9.51
C VAL A 73 -14.94 0.20 -8.68
N THR A 74 -14.96 -0.99 -9.27
CA THR A 74 -14.78 -2.24 -8.53
C THR A 74 -13.59 -3.05 -9.03
N ALA A 75 -12.84 -3.62 -8.09
CA ALA A 75 -11.77 -4.59 -8.35
C ALA A 75 -12.23 -6.04 -8.07
N TYR A 76 -13.52 -6.32 -8.25
CA TYR A 76 -14.05 -7.68 -8.09
C TYR A 76 -13.29 -8.70 -8.92
N ASN A 77 -13.02 -9.87 -8.32
CA ASN A 77 -12.34 -10.99 -8.97
C ASN A 77 -12.63 -12.29 -8.21
N ASP A 78 -13.12 -13.32 -8.90
CA ASP A 78 -13.44 -14.64 -8.32
C ASP A 78 -12.25 -15.40 -7.80
N MET A 79 -11.12 -15.31 -8.53
CA MET A 79 -9.92 -16.07 -8.23
C MET A 79 -9.19 -15.54 -7.00
N LEU A 80 -9.30 -14.25 -6.71
CA LEU A 80 -8.52 -13.58 -5.67
C LEU A 80 -9.34 -13.42 -4.40
N SER A 81 -8.98 -14.16 -3.35
CA SER A 81 -9.69 -14.18 -2.07
C SER A 81 -9.99 -12.78 -1.50
N ALA A 82 -9.05 -11.84 -1.67
CA ALA A 82 -9.21 -10.47 -1.19
C ALA A 82 -10.32 -9.69 -1.93
N HIS A 83 -10.58 -10.03 -3.19
CA HIS A 83 -11.45 -9.29 -4.09
C HIS A 83 -12.81 -9.95 -4.32
N GLN A 84 -12.91 -11.25 -4.05
CA GLN A 84 -14.15 -12.02 -4.21
C GLN A 84 -15.33 -11.42 -3.42
N PRO A 85 -15.17 -10.89 -2.18
CA PRO A 85 -16.31 -10.30 -1.47
C PRO A 85 -16.98 -9.13 -2.17
N PHE A 86 -16.31 -8.46 -3.11
CA PHE A 86 -16.88 -7.34 -3.86
C PHE A 86 -17.99 -7.75 -4.83
N GLU A 87 -18.24 -9.04 -5.06
CA GLU A 87 -19.33 -9.54 -5.88
C GLU A 87 -20.69 -8.94 -5.49
N THR A 88 -20.98 -8.90 -4.20
CA THR A 88 -22.28 -8.46 -3.69
C THR A 88 -22.37 -6.96 -3.43
N PHE A 89 -21.26 -6.25 -3.29
CA PHE A 89 -21.23 -4.84 -2.88
C PHE A 89 -21.98 -3.90 -3.84
N PRO A 90 -21.91 -4.05 -5.19
CA PRO A 90 -22.65 -3.17 -6.08
C PRO A 90 -24.18 -3.23 -5.86
N ALA A 91 -24.72 -4.39 -5.46
CA ALA A 91 -26.14 -4.51 -5.15
C ALA A 91 -26.52 -3.77 -3.87
N LEU A 92 -25.71 -3.92 -2.81
CA LEU A 92 -25.89 -3.21 -1.53
C LEU A 92 -25.78 -1.69 -1.71
N ILE A 93 -24.82 -1.23 -2.52
CA ILE A 93 -24.62 0.19 -2.80
C ILE A 93 -25.80 0.78 -3.58
N ARG A 94 -26.33 0.06 -4.59
CA ARG A 94 -27.53 0.52 -5.34
C ARG A 94 -28.75 0.61 -4.44
N GLU A 95 -28.95 -0.37 -3.55
CA GLU A 95 -30.05 -0.33 -2.58
C GLU A 95 -29.92 0.90 -1.66
N ALA A 96 -28.75 1.08 -1.03
CA ALA A 96 -28.49 2.20 -0.14
C ALA A 96 -28.60 3.56 -0.85
N ALA A 97 -28.18 3.63 -2.12
CA ALA A 97 -28.29 4.85 -2.92
C ALA A 97 -29.77 5.22 -3.16
N ARG A 98 -30.62 4.25 -3.53
CA ARG A 98 -32.07 4.49 -3.70
C ARG A 98 -32.74 4.91 -2.39
N GLU A 99 -32.40 4.26 -1.27
CA GLU A 99 -32.91 4.65 0.04
C GLU A 99 -32.56 6.11 0.40
N ALA A 100 -31.40 6.60 -0.06
CA ALA A 100 -30.95 7.96 0.15
C ALA A 100 -31.37 8.94 -0.95
N GLY A 101 -32.25 8.53 -1.90
CA GLY A 101 -32.76 9.37 -2.98
C GLY A 101 -31.80 9.57 -4.14
N GLY A 102 -30.76 8.74 -4.26
CA GLY A 102 -29.77 8.75 -5.35
C GLY A 102 -29.83 7.51 -6.23
N VAL A 103 -28.90 7.43 -7.17
CA VAL A 103 -28.68 6.27 -8.05
C VAL A 103 -27.23 5.83 -7.94
N ALA A 104 -26.94 4.58 -8.25
CA ALA A 104 -25.57 4.10 -8.37
C ALA A 104 -25.41 3.17 -9.58
N GLN A 105 -24.37 3.39 -10.36
CA GLN A 105 -24.03 2.59 -11.53
C GLN A 105 -22.58 2.08 -11.40
N VAL A 106 -22.33 0.86 -11.84
CA VAL A 106 -20.95 0.40 -12.02
C VAL A 106 -20.33 1.19 -13.17
N ALA A 107 -19.38 2.05 -12.86
CA ALA A 107 -18.64 2.85 -13.82
C ALA A 107 -17.63 1.99 -14.61
N GLY A 108 -17.05 1.01 -13.94
CA GLY A 108 -16.11 0.08 -14.54
C GLY A 108 -15.55 -0.92 -13.53
N GLY A 109 -15.02 -2.03 -14.06
CA GLY A 109 -14.15 -2.95 -13.36
C GLY A 109 -12.68 -2.60 -13.62
N VAL A 110 -11.85 -2.72 -12.62
CA VAL A 110 -10.38 -2.63 -12.77
C VAL A 110 -9.77 -4.01 -12.58
N PRO A 111 -8.64 -4.32 -13.25
CA PRO A 111 -7.95 -5.58 -12.99
C PRO A 111 -7.46 -5.61 -11.55
N ALA A 112 -7.35 -6.81 -10.98
CA ALA A 112 -6.69 -7.04 -9.71
C ALA A 112 -5.59 -8.08 -9.90
N MET A 113 -4.43 -7.87 -9.25
CA MET A 113 -3.34 -8.83 -9.24
C MET A 113 -2.96 -9.12 -7.79
N CYS A 114 -2.92 -10.40 -7.44
CA CYS A 114 -2.49 -10.85 -6.12
C CYS A 114 -1.06 -11.38 -6.18
N ASP A 115 -0.14 -10.73 -5.48
CA ASP A 115 1.25 -11.15 -5.39
C ASP A 115 1.39 -12.56 -4.79
N GLY A 116 0.46 -12.97 -3.92
CA GLY A 116 0.42 -14.32 -3.39
C GLY A 116 0.23 -15.41 -4.46
N VAL A 117 -0.53 -15.12 -5.52
CA VAL A 117 -0.75 -16.04 -6.64
C VAL A 117 0.43 -16.03 -7.63
N THR A 118 0.99 -14.84 -7.89
CA THR A 118 2.03 -14.66 -8.92
C THR A 118 3.46 -14.81 -8.38
N GLN A 119 3.63 -14.98 -7.09
CA GLN A 119 4.92 -15.04 -6.42
C GLN A 119 5.87 -16.09 -7.04
N GLY A 120 7.05 -15.63 -7.49
CA GLY A 120 8.05 -16.47 -8.11
C GLY A 120 7.67 -16.99 -9.50
N MET A 121 6.67 -16.37 -10.13
CA MET A 121 6.27 -16.67 -11.52
C MET A 121 6.50 -15.42 -12.40
N PRO A 122 6.71 -15.58 -13.71
CA PRO A 122 6.98 -14.44 -14.61
C PRO A 122 5.90 -13.35 -14.60
N GLY A 123 4.63 -13.71 -14.31
CA GLY A 123 3.53 -12.74 -14.16
C GLY A 123 3.76 -11.74 -13.03
N MET A 124 4.62 -12.04 -12.06
CA MET A 124 4.96 -11.13 -10.97
C MET A 124 5.61 -9.82 -11.43
N GLU A 125 6.27 -9.85 -12.58
CA GLU A 125 6.92 -8.68 -13.17
C GLU A 125 5.94 -7.61 -13.67
N LEU A 126 4.65 -7.95 -13.79
CA LEU A 126 3.58 -7.00 -14.11
C LEU A 126 2.97 -6.35 -12.86
N SER A 127 3.29 -6.87 -11.69
CA SER A 127 2.57 -6.53 -10.45
C SER A 127 2.67 -5.04 -10.10
N LEU A 128 3.87 -4.44 -10.13
CA LEU A 128 4.01 -3.01 -9.82
C LEU A 128 3.23 -2.15 -10.82
N PHE A 129 3.36 -2.44 -12.10
CA PHE A 129 2.69 -1.70 -13.17
C PHE A 129 1.17 -1.88 -13.18
N SER A 130 0.65 -2.94 -12.57
CA SER A 130 -0.81 -3.10 -12.42
C SER A 130 -1.44 -1.94 -11.66
N ARG A 131 -0.71 -1.25 -10.75
CA ARG A 131 -1.14 -0.02 -10.10
C ARG A 131 -1.51 1.07 -11.12
N ASP A 132 -0.65 1.27 -12.09
CA ASP A 132 -0.80 2.33 -13.08
C ASP A 132 -1.88 1.95 -14.12
N VAL A 133 -1.97 0.66 -14.48
CA VAL A 133 -3.09 0.14 -15.29
C VAL A 133 -4.43 0.33 -14.58
N ILE A 134 -4.50 0.08 -13.28
CA ILE A 134 -5.71 0.26 -12.47
C ILE A 134 -6.12 1.74 -12.45
N ALA A 135 -5.16 2.65 -12.28
CA ALA A 135 -5.43 4.09 -12.33
C ALA A 135 -6.01 4.50 -13.69
N MET A 136 -5.41 4.04 -14.79
CA MET A 136 -5.89 4.32 -16.15
C MET A 136 -7.26 3.68 -16.43
N ALA A 137 -7.47 2.44 -15.99
CA ALA A 137 -8.77 1.76 -16.17
C ALA A 137 -9.90 2.46 -15.41
N ALA A 138 -9.66 2.88 -14.18
CA ALA A 138 -10.60 3.68 -13.40
C ALA A 138 -10.89 5.03 -14.07
N ALA A 139 -9.85 5.69 -14.61
CA ALA A 139 -10.00 6.94 -15.35
C ALA A 139 -10.89 6.77 -16.60
N VAL A 140 -10.75 5.69 -17.36
CA VAL A 140 -11.63 5.37 -18.50
C VAL A 140 -13.08 5.29 -18.03
N GLY A 141 -13.36 4.60 -16.93
CA GLY A 141 -14.73 4.49 -16.38
C GLY A 141 -15.31 5.85 -15.98
N LEU A 142 -14.55 6.63 -15.23
CA LEU A 142 -14.98 7.95 -14.72
C LEU A 142 -15.09 9.02 -15.80
N SER A 143 -14.34 8.91 -16.90
CA SER A 143 -14.35 9.87 -18.00
C SER A 143 -15.67 9.95 -18.76
N HIS A 144 -16.61 9.03 -18.51
CA HIS A 144 -17.96 9.11 -19.06
C HIS A 144 -18.80 10.27 -18.51
N ASN A 145 -18.33 10.95 -17.48
CA ASN A 145 -18.93 12.17 -16.93
C ASN A 145 -20.39 12.01 -16.42
N MET A 146 -20.76 10.80 -16.03
CA MET A 146 -22.11 10.46 -15.56
C MET A 146 -22.29 10.60 -14.05
N PHE A 147 -21.19 10.84 -13.29
CA PHE A 147 -21.16 10.63 -11.85
C PHE A 147 -20.95 11.94 -11.08
N ASP A 148 -21.61 12.03 -9.92
CA ASP A 148 -21.52 13.15 -9.00
C ASP A 148 -20.57 12.84 -7.83
N ALA A 149 -20.27 11.56 -7.59
CA ALA A 149 -19.23 11.04 -6.71
C ALA A 149 -18.82 9.64 -7.14
N ALA A 150 -17.70 9.15 -6.65
CA ALA A 150 -17.25 7.78 -6.90
C ALA A 150 -17.03 7.01 -5.58
N VAL A 151 -17.44 5.74 -5.58
CA VAL A 151 -17.06 4.77 -4.55
C VAL A 151 -16.10 3.75 -5.15
N PHE A 152 -15.01 3.48 -4.42
CA PHE A 152 -13.91 2.64 -4.87
C PHE A 152 -13.87 1.37 -4.04
N LEU A 153 -14.16 0.24 -4.69
CA LEU A 153 -14.12 -1.09 -4.10
C LEU A 153 -12.75 -1.71 -4.37
N GLY A 154 -11.83 -1.51 -3.46
CA GLY A 154 -10.45 -1.95 -3.62
C GLY A 154 -9.80 -2.32 -2.29
N VAL A 155 -9.02 -3.38 -2.35
CA VAL A 155 -8.13 -3.86 -1.29
C VAL A 155 -6.80 -4.27 -1.94
N CYS A 156 -5.88 -4.78 -1.16
CA CYS A 156 -4.61 -5.32 -1.66
C CYS A 156 -3.58 -4.29 -2.11
N ASP A 157 -2.45 -4.79 -2.62
CA ASP A 157 -1.17 -4.08 -2.76
C ASP A 157 -1.21 -2.87 -3.69
N LYS A 158 -1.53 -3.10 -4.95
CA LYS A 158 -1.48 -2.10 -6.03
C LYS A 158 -2.83 -1.50 -6.33
N ILE A 159 -3.90 -2.20 -5.93
CA ILE A 159 -5.27 -1.82 -6.27
C ILE A 159 -5.64 -0.50 -5.58
N VAL A 160 -5.46 -0.43 -4.27
CA VAL A 160 -5.77 0.78 -3.50
C VAL A 160 -4.96 1.99 -3.98
N PRO A 161 -3.63 1.91 -4.13
CA PRO A 161 -2.86 3.02 -4.69
C PRO A 161 -3.29 3.44 -6.09
N GLY A 162 -3.58 2.48 -6.99
CA GLY A 162 -4.05 2.78 -8.34
C GLY A 162 -5.40 3.49 -8.34
N LEU A 163 -6.34 3.02 -7.51
CA LEU A 163 -7.64 3.66 -7.35
C LEU A 163 -7.54 5.06 -6.73
N LEU A 164 -6.63 5.28 -5.76
CA LEU A 164 -6.44 6.60 -5.17
C LEU A 164 -5.81 7.58 -6.17
N ILE A 165 -4.85 7.14 -6.98
CA ILE A 165 -4.29 7.95 -8.07
C ILE A 165 -5.40 8.39 -9.03
N ALA A 166 -6.29 7.46 -9.43
CA ALA A 166 -7.44 7.80 -10.27
C ALA A 166 -8.40 8.78 -9.58
N ALA A 167 -8.75 8.54 -8.31
CA ALA A 167 -9.61 9.43 -7.55
C ALA A 167 -9.05 10.85 -7.49
N LEU A 168 -7.76 11.00 -7.22
CA LEU A 168 -7.08 12.30 -7.16
C LEU A 168 -6.98 12.96 -8.54
N THR A 169 -6.86 12.19 -9.62
CA THR A 169 -6.93 12.72 -10.99
C THR A 169 -8.30 13.34 -11.28
N PHE A 170 -9.38 12.75 -10.74
CA PHE A 170 -10.75 13.30 -10.76
C PHE A 170 -11.06 14.08 -9.46
N GLY A 171 -10.11 14.88 -9.00
CA GLY A 171 -10.14 15.56 -7.71
C GLY A 171 -11.36 16.45 -7.43
N HIS A 172 -12.15 16.81 -8.45
CA HIS A 172 -13.41 17.52 -8.33
C HIS A 172 -14.57 16.64 -7.82
N LEU A 173 -14.44 15.32 -7.90
CA LEU A 173 -15.46 14.39 -7.39
C LEU A 173 -15.17 14.03 -5.93
N PRO A 174 -16.17 13.89 -5.07
CA PRO A 174 -16.05 13.15 -3.83
C PRO A 174 -15.66 11.70 -4.10
N ALA A 175 -14.80 11.14 -3.25
CA ALA A 175 -14.31 9.77 -3.36
C ALA A 175 -14.38 9.07 -2.00
N VAL A 176 -15.08 7.94 -1.92
CA VAL A 176 -15.16 7.11 -0.72
C VAL A 176 -14.62 5.72 -1.04
N PHE A 177 -13.68 5.25 -0.25
CA PHE A 177 -13.12 3.90 -0.38
C PHE A 177 -13.87 2.94 0.53
N ILE A 178 -14.22 1.77 0.00
CA ILE A 178 -14.98 0.74 0.73
C ILE A 178 -14.16 -0.57 0.72
N PRO A 179 -13.61 -0.98 1.88
CA PRO A 179 -12.81 -2.19 1.96
C PRO A 179 -13.66 -3.45 2.04
N ALA A 180 -13.15 -4.57 1.54
CA ALA A 180 -13.74 -5.88 1.75
C ALA A 180 -13.49 -6.42 3.17
N GLY A 181 -12.34 -6.11 3.74
CA GLY A 181 -11.87 -6.61 5.03
C GLY A 181 -10.96 -7.82 4.94
N PRO A 182 -10.28 -8.18 6.04
CA PRO A 182 -9.43 -9.36 6.11
C PRO A 182 -10.25 -10.65 6.24
N MET A 183 -9.70 -11.78 5.77
CA MET A 183 -10.24 -13.10 6.13
C MET A 183 -10.07 -13.34 7.65
N THR A 184 -10.77 -14.30 8.20
CA THR A 184 -10.59 -14.71 9.60
C THR A 184 -9.22 -15.33 9.82
N SER A 185 -8.74 -15.39 11.07
CA SER A 185 -7.44 -15.97 11.40
C SER A 185 -7.39 -17.45 11.04
N GLY A 186 -6.29 -17.85 10.41
CA GLY A 186 -6.01 -19.25 10.03
C GLY A 186 -4.84 -19.82 10.83
N LEU A 187 -3.97 -20.58 10.15
CA LEU A 187 -2.76 -21.15 10.75
C LEU A 187 -1.87 -20.04 11.34
N PRO A 188 -1.38 -20.19 12.60
CA PRO A 188 -0.48 -19.21 13.22
C PRO A 188 0.74 -18.88 12.36
N ASN A 189 1.17 -17.60 12.39
CA ASN A 189 2.23 -17.10 11.51
C ASN A 189 3.60 -17.76 11.74
N ASP A 190 3.93 -18.08 12.99
CA ASP A 190 5.16 -18.79 13.37
C ASP A 190 5.15 -20.24 12.85
N GLU A 191 4.02 -20.93 12.97
CA GLU A 191 3.86 -22.30 12.44
C GLU A 191 3.97 -22.30 10.91
N LYS A 192 3.31 -21.37 10.24
CA LYS A 192 3.44 -21.20 8.79
C LYS A 192 4.88 -20.93 8.36
N ALA A 193 5.58 -20.04 9.03
CA ALA A 193 6.99 -19.74 8.75
C ALA A 193 7.87 -20.98 8.95
N ARG A 194 7.66 -21.74 10.02
CA ARG A 194 8.37 -22.98 10.30
C ARG A 194 8.15 -24.03 9.20
N ILE A 195 6.91 -24.23 8.75
CA ILE A 195 6.59 -25.19 7.70
C ILE A 195 7.27 -24.79 6.37
N ARG A 196 7.28 -23.51 6.01
CA ARG A 196 7.99 -23.01 4.82
C ARG A 196 9.50 -23.24 4.91
N GLN A 197 10.11 -23.08 6.09
CA GLN A 197 11.53 -23.37 6.30
C GLN A 197 11.82 -24.86 6.15
N LEU A 198 11.00 -25.75 6.75
CA LEU A 198 11.14 -27.20 6.61
C LEU A 198 11.05 -27.65 5.15
N TYR A 199 10.14 -27.04 4.37
CA TYR A 199 10.05 -27.30 2.94
C TYR A 199 11.30 -26.82 2.18
N ALA A 200 11.79 -25.61 2.47
CA ALA A 200 13.00 -25.07 1.84
C ALA A 200 14.25 -25.94 2.14
N GLU A 201 14.29 -26.58 3.32
CA GLU A 201 15.34 -27.52 3.73
C GLU A 201 15.13 -28.94 3.19
N GLY A 202 14.03 -29.20 2.46
CA GLY A 202 13.71 -30.53 1.92
C GLY A 202 13.25 -31.55 2.96
N LYS A 203 12.87 -31.12 4.17
CA LYS A 203 12.42 -31.97 5.29
C LYS A 203 10.96 -32.39 5.21
N ILE A 204 10.15 -31.67 4.43
CA ILE A 204 8.75 -31.97 4.14
C ILE A 204 8.46 -31.86 2.65
N GLY A 205 7.38 -32.49 2.20
CA GLY A 205 6.96 -32.53 0.80
C GLY A 205 6.01 -31.39 0.43
N ARG A 206 5.69 -31.32 -0.86
CA ARG A 206 4.76 -30.32 -1.42
C ARG A 206 3.34 -30.46 -0.83
N ALA A 207 2.88 -31.66 -0.55
CA ALA A 207 1.53 -31.90 -0.04
C ALA A 207 1.33 -31.28 1.34
N GLU A 208 2.30 -31.47 2.24
CA GLU A 208 2.25 -30.90 3.60
C GLU A 208 2.35 -29.36 3.57
N LEU A 209 3.19 -28.83 2.67
CA LEU A 209 3.25 -27.37 2.47
C LEU A 209 1.91 -26.83 1.96
N LEU A 210 1.30 -27.46 0.94
CA LEU A 210 0.02 -27.03 0.39
C LEU A 210 -1.11 -27.09 1.42
N GLU A 211 -1.15 -28.11 2.26
CA GLU A 211 -2.12 -28.21 3.35
C GLU A 211 -1.98 -27.04 4.34
N ALA A 212 -0.76 -26.73 4.76
CA ALA A 212 -0.50 -25.61 5.67
C ALA A 212 -0.86 -24.25 5.04
N GLU A 213 -0.50 -24.03 3.76
CA GLU A 213 -0.87 -22.81 3.04
C GLU A 213 -2.40 -22.71 2.89
N SER A 214 -3.11 -23.81 2.61
CA SER A 214 -4.58 -23.82 2.51
C SER A 214 -5.26 -23.52 3.85
N ARG A 215 -4.67 -23.91 4.96
CA ARG A 215 -5.15 -23.53 6.31
C ARG A 215 -4.84 -22.08 6.66
N SER A 216 -3.86 -21.46 6.00
CA SER A 216 -3.51 -20.06 6.18
C SER A 216 -4.34 -19.11 5.31
N TYR A 217 -4.73 -19.56 4.11
CA TYR A 217 -5.51 -18.82 3.12
C TYR A 217 -6.80 -19.60 2.83
N HIS A 218 -7.74 -19.56 3.76
CA HIS A 218 -8.84 -20.51 3.83
C HIS A 218 -10.22 -19.94 3.47
N GLY A 219 -10.32 -18.63 3.18
CA GLY A 219 -11.60 -17.98 2.92
C GLY A 219 -11.49 -16.64 2.20
N PRO A 220 -12.63 -16.00 1.91
CA PRO A 220 -12.66 -14.67 1.30
C PRO A 220 -12.15 -13.60 2.26
N GLY A 221 -11.50 -12.58 1.70
CA GLY A 221 -10.88 -11.48 2.42
C GLY A 221 -9.38 -11.34 2.14
N THR A 222 -8.76 -10.25 2.61
CA THR A 222 -7.32 -10.06 2.49
C THR A 222 -6.55 -11.04 3.38
N CYS A 223 -5.29 -11.32 3.00
CA CYS A 223 -4.39 -12.07 3.88
C CYS A 223 -4.32 -11.42 5.26
N THR A 224 -4.13 -12.22 6.32
CA THR A 224 -4.18 -11.73 7.70
C THR A 224 -2.87 -11.13 8.23
N PHE A 225 -1.74 -11.36 7.56
CA PHE A 225 -0.48 -10.70 7.93
C PHE A 225 -0.48 -9.21 7.56
N TYR A 226 0.34 -8.42 8.24
CA TYR A 226 0.39 -6.97 8.06
C TYR A 226 1.40 -6.58 6.96
N GLY A 227 1.09 -7.00 5.73
CA GLY A 227 1.76 -6.58 4.51
C GLY A 227 1.11 -5.34 3.88
N THR A 228 1.39 -5.11 2.60
CA THR A 228 0.91 -3.93 1.87
C THR A 228 -0.63 -3.91 1.77
N ALA A 229 -1.27 -5.08 1.64
CA ALA A 229 -2.73 -5.18 1.58
C ALA A 229 -3.41 -4.53 2.80
N ASN A 230 -3.01 -4.89 4.01
CA ASN A 230 -3.61 -4.40 5.24
C ASN A 230 -3.10 -3.01 5.64
N SER A 231 -1.85 -2.69 5.39
CA SER A 231 -1.36 -1.33 5.62
C SER A 231 -1.97 -0.30 4.66
N ASN A 232 -2.42 -0.69 3.46
CA ASN A 232 -3.26 0.17 2.61
C ASN A 232 -4.61 0.50 3.28
N GLN A 233 -5.25 -0.48 3.93
CA GLN A 233 -6.52 -0.22 4.62
C GLN A 233 -6.32 0.75 5.80
N MET A 234 -5.25 0.57 6.58
CA MET A 234 -4.86 1.52 7.61
C MET A 234 -4.65 2.92 7.04
N LEU A 235 -3.92 3.04 5.92
CA LEU A 235 -3.69 4.33 5.24
C LEU A 235 -5.01 5.00 4.83
N MET A 236 -5.92 4.27 4.18
CA MET A 236 -7.19 4.83 3.73
C MET A 236 -8.03 5.35 4.90
N GLU A 237 -7.99 4.69 6.04
CA GLU A 237 -8.74 5.12 7.23
C GLU A 237 -8.09 6.34 7.91
N ILE A 238 -6.78 6.29 8.17
CA ILE A 238 -6.10 7.38 8.86
C ILE A 238 -5.95 8.65 8.01
N MET A 239 -6.00 8.52 6.67
CA MET A 239 -6.07 9.64 5.73
C MET A 239 -7.51 10.14 5.49
N GLY A 240 -8.50 9.55 6.14
CA GLY A 240 -9.89 9.99 6.09
C GLY A 240 -10.65 9.61 4.82
N LEU A 241 -10.25 8.57 4.10
CA LEU A 241 -10.85 8.09 2.84
C LEU A 241 -11.83 6.92 3.03
N HIS A 242 -11.74 6.17 4.15
CA HIS A 242 -12.75 5.23 4.63
C HIS A 242 -13.76 5.92 5.54
N THR A 243 -14.93 5.30 5.73
CA THR A 243 -15.78 5.61 6.89
C THR A 243 -15.13 5.08 8.18
N PRO A 244 -15.35 5.73 9.33
CA PRO A 244 -14.69 5.36 10.58
C PRO A 244 -14.89 3.89 10.96
N GLY A 245 -13.79 3.20 11.30
CA GLY A 245 -13.76 1.82 11.76
C GLY A 245 -13.92 0.76 10.68
N ALA A 246 -13.93 1.14 9.38
CA ALA A 246 -14.24 0.22 8.31
C ALA A 246 -13.13 -0.77 7.94
N SER A 247 -11.86 -0.48 8.23
CA SER A 247 -10.70 -1.16 7.63
C SER A 247 -10.62 -2.66 7.89
N PHE A 248 -10.86 -3.11 9.13
CA PHE A 248 -10.56 -4.49 9.53
C PHE A 248 -11.78 -5.32 9.96
N VAL A 249 -12.98 -4.90 9.58
CA VAL A 249 -14.19 -5.72 9.74
C VAL A 249 -14.18 -6.81 8.67
N ASN A 250 -14.35 -8.07 9.08
CA ASN A 250 -14.32 -9.21 8.17
C ASN A 250 -15.43 -9.14 7.11
N PRO A 251 -15.19 -9.68 5.89
CA PRO A 251 -16.21 -9.76 4.85
C PRO A 251 -17.35 -10.71 5.25
N ASN A 252 -18.47 -10.61 4.54
CA ASN A 252 -19.64 -11.47 4.71
C ASN A 252 -20.24 -11.45 6.14
N THR A 253 -20.06 -10.32 6.84
CA THR A 253 -20.68 -10.07 8.14
C THR A 253 -21.76 -9.00 8.04
N PRO A 254 -22.84 -9.06 8.86
CA PRO A 254 -23.86 -8.01 8.84
C PRO A 254 -23.32 -6.60 9.12
N LEU A 255 -22.29 -6.47 9.96
CA LEU A 255 -21.62 -5.20 10.19
C LEU A 255 -20.91 -4.68 8.93
N ARG A 256 -20.24 -5.56 8.17
CA ARG A 256 -19.61 -5.18 6.89
C ARG A 256 -20.63 -4.68 5.89
N GLU A 257 -21.78 -5.34 5.77
CA GLU A 257 -22.85 -4.90 4.89
C GLU A 257 -23.42 -3.54 5.30
N ALA A 258 -23.67 -3.34 6.61
CA ALA A 258 -24.14 -2.07 7.15
C ALA A 258 -23.15 -0.93 6.88
N LEU A 259 -21.84 -1.13 7.09
CA LEU A 259 -20.79 -0.16 6.80
C LEU A 259 -20.71 0.14 5.29
N THR A 260 -20.92 -0.85 4.43
CA THR A 260 -20.95 -0.66 2.96
C THR A 260 -22.12 0.22 2.53
N LYS A 261 -23.33 -0.03 3.06
CA LYS A 261 -24.52 0.77 2.80
C LYS A 261 -24.35 2.21 3.31
N GLU A 262 -23.79 2.36 4.49
CA GLU A 262 -23.52 3.68 5.07
C GLU A 262 -22.50 4.49 4.26
N ALA A 263 -21.43 3.87 3.79
CA ALA A 263 -20.44 4.52 2.95
C ALA A 263 -21.07 5.03 1.64
N ALA A 264 -22.00 4.27 1.05
CA ALA A 264 -22.74 4.71 -0.13
C ALA A 264 -23.65 5.92 0.17
N LYS A 265 -24.38 5.90 1.28
CA LYS A 265 -25.19 7.06 1.74
C LYS A 265 -24.33 8.28 2.01
N ARG A 266 -23.15 8.08 2.63
CA ARG A 266 -22.20 9.17 2.88
C ARG A 266 -21.66 9.76 1.57
N ALA A 267 -21.31 8.92 0.60
CA ALA A 267 -20.84 9.39 -0.70
C ALA A 267 -21.88 10.29 -1.41
N LEU A 268 -23.18 9.99 -1.27
CA LEU A 268 -24.25 10.85 -1.80
C LEU A 268 -24.35 12.19 -1.06
N ALA A 269 -24.23 12.19 0.27
CA ALA A 269 -24.35 13.39 1.10
C ALA A 269 -23.25 14.42 0.81
N ILE A 270 -22.06 13.95 0.41
CA ILE A 270 -20.90 14.81 0.11
C ILE A 270 -20.76 15.21 -1.36
N THR A 271 -21.74 14.93 -2.21
CA THR A 271 -21.79 15.42 -3.61
C THR A 271 -22.08 16.92 -3.66
N ALA A 272 -21.86 17.54 -4.81
CA ALA A 272 -22.24 18.93 -5.06
C ALA A 272 -23.78 19.16 -5.01
N LEU A 273 -24.57 18.09 -5.13
CA LEU A 273 -26.02 18.10 -4.98
C LEU A 273 -26.46 17.81 -3.53
N GLY A 274 -25.54 17.45 -2.65
CA GLY A 274 -25.73 17.26 -1.22
C GLY A 274 -25.45 18.55 -0.44
N ASN A 275 -25.48 18.44 0.89
CA ASN A 275 -25.29 19.59 1.80
C ASN A 275 -23.83 19.77 2.27
N GLU A 276 -22.95 18.79 2.01
CA GLU A 276 -21.61 18.71 2.58
C GLU A 276 -20.55 18.47 1.51
N PHE A 277 -20.59 19.23 0.43
CA PHE A 277 -19.70 19.00 -0.72
C PHE A 277 -18.23 18.87 -0.33
N THR A 278 -17.68 17.68 -0.55
CA THR A 278 -16.30 17.33 -0.16
C THR A 278 -15.57 16.65 -1.31
N PRO A 279 -15.12 17.41 -2.32
CA PRO A 279 -14.32 16.87 -3.41
C PRO A 279 -12.96 16.38 -2.89
N VAL A 280 -12.51 15.22 -3.37
CA VAL A 280 -11.31 14.56 -2.83
C VAL A 280 -10.06 15.41 -3.00
N GLY A 281 -9.96 16.20 -4.06
CA GLY A 281 -8.81 17.07 -4.31
C GLY A 281 -8.63 18.19 -3.29
N ARG A 282 -9.74 18.67 -2.68
CA ARG A 282 -9.70 19.63 -1.56
C ARG A 282 -9.51 18.95 -0.21
N MET A 283 -9.98 17.71 -0.09
CA MET A 283 -9.91 16.93 1.15
C MET A 283 -8.51 16.39 1.41
N PHE A 284 -7.88 15.84 0.37
CA PHE A 284 -6.57 15.21 0.46
C PHE A 284 -5.45 16.25 0.34
N ASP A 285 -4.76 16.51 1.43
CA ASP A 285 -3.69 17.51 1.55
C ASP A 285 -2.41 16.91 2.17
N GLU A 286 -1.40 17.75 2.40
CA GLU A 286 -0.12 17.36 2.97
C GLU A 286 -0.26 16.77 4.39
N ARG A 287 -1.24 17.26 5.17
CA ARG A 287 -1.52 16.76 6.53
C ARG A 287 -2.09 15.35 6.47
N SER A 288 -2.99 15.08 5.52
CA SER A 288 -3.52 13.73 5.27
C SER A 288 -2.41 12.75 4.88
N VAL A 289 -1.49 13.16 4.01
CA VAL A 289 -0.32 12.35 3.62
C VAL A 289 0.59 12.07 4.81
N VAL A 290 0.90 13.09 5.62
CA VAL A 290 1.72 12.94 6.82
C VAL A 290 1.05 12.02 7.84
N ASN A 291 -0.27 12.14 8.06
CA ASN A 291 -1.03 11.22 8.90
C ASN A 291 -0.90 9.77 8.40
N GLY A 292 -0.95 9.55 7.10
CA GLY A 292 -0.69 8.24 6.49
C GLY A 292 0.70 7.70 6.82
N VAL A 293 1.75 8.51 6.68
CA VAL A 293 3.13 8.12 7.02
C VAL A 293 3.28 7.84 8.52
N VAL A 294 2.68 8.66 9.39
CA VAL A 294 2.65 8.42 10.84
C VAL A 294 2.00 7.08 11.16
N GLY A 295 0.83 6.78 10.57
CA GLY A 295 0.17 5.49 10.73
C GLY A 295 1.03 4.32 10.26
N LEU A 296 1.74 4.50 9.14
CA LEU A 296 2.66 3.50 8.59
C LEU A 296 3.79 3.15 9.60
N HIS A 297 4.38 4.15 10.23
CA HIS A 297 5.42 3.97 11.25
C HIS A 297 4.88 3.39 12.55
N ALA A 298 3.79 3.92 13.05
CA ALA A 298 3.19 3.46 14.30
C ALA A 298 2.73 2.00 14.25
N THR A 299 2.42 1.49 13.06
CA THR A 299 1.99 0.10 12.85
C THR A 299 3.07 -0.81 12.28
N GLY A 300 4.25 -0.27 11.92
CA GLY A 300 5.31 -1.02 11.27
C GLY A 300 4.86 -1.61 9.92
N GLY A 301 4.20 -0.80 9.10
CA GLY A 301 3.62 -1.22 7.83
C GLY A 301 4.64 -1.58 6.74
N SER A 302 4.15 -1.79 5.54
CA SER A 302 4.94 -2.29 4.41
C SER A 302 5.92 -1.26 3.85
N THR A 303 7.13 -1.72 3.50
CA THR A 303 8.13 -0.94 2.75
C THR A 303 7.63 -0.49 1.37
N ASN A 304 6.70 -1.22 0.75
CA ASN A 304 6.17 -0.87 -0.58
C ASN A 304 5.49 0.51 -0.61
N HIS A 305 5.05 1.00 0.56
CA HIS A 305 4.49 2.35 0.68
C HIS A 305 5.50 3.47 0.43
N THR A 306 6.81 3.22 0.52
CA THR A 306 7.83 4.20 0.12
C THR A 306 7.83 4.46 -1.39
N ILE A 307 7.19 3.60 -2.17
CA ILE A 307 6.93 3.79 -3.61
C ILE A 307 5.49 4.31 -3.80
N HIS A 308 4.52 3.65 -3.18
CA HIS A 308 3.10 3.93 -3.44
C HIS A 308 2.65 5.29 -2.89
N LEU A 309 3.05 5.67 -1.67
CA LEU A 309 2.69 6.97 -1.09
C LEU A 309 3.25 8.14 -1.90
N ILE A 310 4.46 7.99 -2.45
CA ILE A 310 5.06 9.02 -3.31
C ILE A 310 4.22 9.19 -4.59
N ALA A 311 3.84 8.09 -5.25
CA ALA A 311 3.02 8.14 -6.46
C ALA A 311 1.60 8.69 -6.17
N MET A 312 0.98 8.29 -5.05
CA MET A 312 -0.32 8.81 -4.63
C MET A 312 -0.27 10.31 -4.30
N ALA A 313 0.75 10.75 -3.55
CA ALA A 313 0.93 12.16 -3.22
C ALA A 313 1.17 13.00 -4.47
N ALA A 314 1.99 12.53 -5.41
CA ALA A 314 2.27 13.20 -6.67
C ALA A 314 1.00 13.43 -7.50
N ALA A 315 0.05 12.48 -7.50
CA ALA A 315 -1.24 12.62 -8.19
C ALA A 315 -2.10 13.80 -7.66
N ALA A 316 -1.84 14.24 -6.42
CA ALA A 316 -2.45 15.42 -5.82
C ALA A 316 -1.55 16.68 -5.89
N GLY A 317 -0.44 16.63 -6.61
CA GLY A 317 0.55 17.70 -6.68
C GLY A 317 1.38 17.84 -5.39
N ILE A 318 1.44 16.83 -4.54
CA ILE A 318 2.18 16.82 -3.27
C ILE A 318 3.52 16.10 -3.45
N SER A 319 4.61 16.77 -3.13
CA SER A 319 5.98 16.28 -3.28
C SER A 319 6.47 15.64 -1.97
N LEU A 320 6.11 14.39 -1.73
CA LEU A 320 6.63 13.56 -0.63
C LEU A 320 7.96 12.94 -1.05
N THR A 321 8.93 12.85 -0.14
CA THR A 321 10.24 12.23 -0.39
C THR A 321 10.55 11.11 0.61
N TRP A 322 11.47 10.22 0.27
CA TRP A 322 11.99 9.23 1.21
C TRP A 322 12.59 9.84 2.47
N GLN A 323 13.21 11.05 2.35
CA GLN A 323 13.75 11.74 3.51
C GLN A 323 12.64 12.15 4.50
N ASP A 324 11.50 12.64 4.00
CA ASP A 324 10.37 12.98 4.87
C ASP A 324 9.82 11.73 5.60
N ILE A 325 9.75 10.59 4.90
CA ILE A 325 9.35 9.31 5.49
C ILE A 325 10.35 8.88 6.56
N SER A 326 11.66 8.99 6.29
CA SER A 326 12.72 8.63 7.25
C SER A 326 12.73 9.55 8.47
N ASP A 327 12.58 10.87 8.28
CA ASP A 327 12.54 11.84 9.38
C ASP A 327 11.32 11.58 10.30
N LEU A 328 10.15 11.26 9.72
CA LEU A 328 8.97 10.87 10.49
C LEU A 328 9.19 9.55 11.24
N SER A 329 9.95 8.61 10.67
CA SER A 329 10.31 7.35 11.34
C SER A 329 11.10 7.56 12.63
N ASP A 330 11.94 8.58 12.68
CA ASP A 330 12.75 8.90 13.85
C ASP A 330 11.94 9.54 15.00
N ILE A 331 10.74 10.06 14.68
CA ILE A 331 9.83 10.72 15.64
C ILE A 331 8.74 9.78 16.12
N VAL A 332 8.14 9.00 15.21
CA VAL A 332 6.93 8.22 15.46
C VAL A 332 7.26 6.87 16.09
N PRO A 333 6.71 6.55 17.27
CA PRO A 333 6.97 5.27 17.93
C PRO A 333 6.19 4.11 17.29
N LEU A 334 6.72 2.89 17.43
CA LEU A 334 6.02 1.67 17.03
C LEU A 334 5.01 1.25 18.11
N LEU A 335 3.72 1.25 17.77
CA LEU A 335 2.62 0.94 18.70
C LEU A 335 1.95 -0.41 18.45
N ALA A 336 2.19 -1.05 17.28
CA ALA A 336 1.58 -2.33 16.95
C ALA A 336 2.63 -3.39 16.60
N ARG A 337 2.39 -4.63 17.06
CA ARG A 337 3.21 -5.81 16.76
C ARG A 337 2.39 -6.85 16.01
N VAL A 338 2.10 -6.57 14.74
CA VAL A 338 1.45 -7.50 13.81
C VAL A 338 2.50 -8.10 12.91
N TYR A 339 2.37 -9.37 12.51
CA TYR A 339 3.36 -10.06 11.69
C TYR A 339 3.68 -9.26 10.40
N PRO A 340 4.95 -8.95 10.09
CA PRO A 340 6.19 -9.57 10.57
C PRO A 340 6.85 -8.92 11.81
N ASN A 341 6.30 -7.84 12.36
CA ASN A 341 6.87 -7.17 13.53
C ASN A 341 6.57 -7.90 14.85
N GLY A 342 5.61 -8.82 14.84
CA GLY A 342 5.20 -9.70 15.93
C GLY A 342 4.62 -11.00 15.39
N LEU A 343 3.92 -11.78 16.22
CA LEU A 343 3.30 -13.04 15.82
C LEU A 343 1.80 -12.91 15.51
N ALA A 344 1.15 -11.88 16.05
CA ALA A 344 -0.26 -11.60 15.86
C ALA A 344 -0.60 -11.31 14.38
N ASP A 345 -1.84 -11.52 13.99
CA ASP A 345 -2.39 -11.09 12.72
C ASP A 345 -3.29 -9.85 12.86
N VAL A 346 -3.89 -9.37 11.77
CA VAL A 346 -4.71 -8.14 11.77
C VAL A 346 -6.03 -8.31 12.54
N ASN A 347 -6.56 -9.52 12.67
CA ASN A 347 -7.76 -9.75 13.48
C ASN A 347 -7.44 -9.60 14.98
N HIS A 348 -6.24 -10.03 15.41
CA HIS A 348 -5.77 -9.78 16.77
C HIS A 348 -5.54 -8.29 17.02
N PHE A 349 -4.99 -7.57 16.04
CA PHE A 349 -4.86 -6.11 16.12
C PHE A 349 -6.23 -5.43 16.25
N HIS A 350 -7.21 -5.85 15.44
CA HIS A 350 -8.57 -5.33 15.51
C HIS A 350 -9.21 -5.60 16.88
N ALA A 351 -9.08 -6.84 17.38
CA ALA A 351 -9.59 -7.21 18.71
C ALA A 351 -8.89 -6.49 19.87
N ALA A 352 -7.63 -6.10 19.70
CA ALA A 352 -6.88 -5.33 20.70
C ALA A 352 -7.30 -3.85 20.78
N GLY A 353 -8.18 -3.39 19.89
CA GLY A 353 -8.70 -2.01 19.82
C GLY A 353 -8.57 -1.37 18.44
N GLY A 354 -7.81 -1.98 17.52
CA GLY A 354 -7.75 -1.66 16.11
C GLY A 354 -7.43 -0.20 15.80
N MET A 355 -8.03 0.28 14.70
CA MET A 355 -7.79 1.64 14.20
C MET A 355 -8.29 2.72 15.16
N GLY A 356 -9.45 2.51 15.78
CA GLY A 356 -10.02 3.51 16.69
C GLY A 356 -9.12 3.81 17.90
N PHE A 357 -8.56 2.76 18.52
CA PHE A 357 -7.59 2.90 19.61
C PHE A 357 -6.30 3.57 19.10
N LEU A 358 -5.75 3.10 17.99
CA LEU A 358 -4.51 3.63 17.43
C LEU A 358 -4.63 5.12 17.09
N ILE A 359 -5.70 5.53 16.40
CA ILE A 359 -5.94 6.93 16.01
C ILE A 359 -6.08 7.80 17.27
N ARG A 360 -6.84 7.36 18.26
CA ARG A 360 -6.96 8.09 19.53
C ARG A 360 -5.60 8.30 20.20
N GLU A 361 -4.82 7.23 20.38
CA GLU A 361 -3.49 7.31 21.01
C GLU A 361 -2.56 8.27 20.26
N LEU A 362 -2.55 8.22 18.94
CA LEU A 362 -1.70 9.08 18.12
C LEU A 362 -2.16 10.55 18.16
N ILE A 363 -3.45 10.83 18.18
CA ILE A 363 -3.98 12.20 18.33
C ILE A 363 -3.64 12.73 19.72
N ASP A 364 -3.93 11.98 20.78
CA ASP A 364 -3.75 12.42 22.17
C ASP A 364 -2.26 12.65 22.50
N ALA A 365 -1.36 11.91 21.87
CA ALA A 365 0.08 12.09 21.99
C ALA A 365 0.67 13.15 21.03
N GLY A 366 -0.16 13.74 20.17
CA GLY A 366 0.23 14.81 19.25
C GLY A 366 1.04 14.35 18.02
N TYR A 367 0.85 13.10 17.58
CA TYR A 367 1.49 12.56 16.39
C TYR A 367 0.68 12.76 15.10
N LEU A 368 -0.61 13.07 15.18
CA LEU A 368 -1.48 13.29 14.02
C LEU A 368 -1.94 14.73 13.92
N HIS A 369 -2.12 15.19 12.69
CA HIS A 369 -2.94 16.36 12.39
C HIS A 369 -4.40 15.98 12.58
N GLU A 370 -5.02 16.49 13.63
CA GLU A 370 -6.43 16.24 13.93
C GLU A 370 -7.35 17.06 13.04
N ASP A 371 -6.92 18.26 12.63
CA ASP A 371 -7.67 19.28 11.89
C ASP A 371 -7.70 19.04 10.37
N VAL A 372 -7.80 17.77 9.94
CA VAL A 372 -7.93 17.38 8.55
C VAL A 372 -9.40 17.23 8.14
N ARG A 373 -9.69 17.43 6.86
CA ARG A 373 -10.99 17.09 6.30
C ARG A 373 -11.00 15.61 5.89
N THR A 374 -12.13 14.94 6.13
CA THR A 374 -12.31 13.51 5.82
C THR A 374 -13.63 13.28 5.08
N VAL A 375 -13.83 12.10 4.53
CA VAL A 375 -15.14 11.72 3.96
C VAL A 375 -16.26 11.75 5.01
N TRP A 376 -15.92 11.65 6.29
CA TRP A 376 -16.88 11.68 7.40
C TRP A 376 -17.19 13.09 7.90
N GLY A 377 -16.38 14.07 7.57
CA GLY A 377 -16.52 15.49 7.98
C GLY A 377 -15.20 16.08 8.42
N GLU A 378 -15.29 17.14 9.21
CA GLU A 378 -14.12 17.84 9.74
C GLU A 378 -13.50 17.09 10.93
N GLY A 379 -12.20 16.97 10.91
CA GLY A 379 -11.40 16.37 11.97
C GLY A 379 -11.28 14.85 11.92
N LEU A 380 -10.21 14.34 12.50
CA LEU A 380 -9.93 12.90 12.57
C LEU A 380 -10.44 12.27 13.89
N ARG A 381 -10.80 13.07 14.90
CA ARG A 381 -11.33 12.57 16.18
C ARG A 381 -12.55 11.64 16.05
N PRO A 382 -13.49 11.85 15.11
CA PRO A 382 -14.60 10.93 14.87
C PRO A 382 -14.20 9.50 14.47
N TYR A 383 -12.93 9.28 14.14
CA TYR A 383 -12.38 7.95 13.84
C TYR A 383 -11.90 7.19 15.09
N ALA A 384 -11.85 7.84 16.26
CA ALA A 384 -11.49 7.22 17.53
C ALA A 384 -12.67 6.42 18.13
N ILE A 385 -13.23 5.50 17.35
CA ILE A 385 -14.43 4.71 17.67
C ILE A 385 -14.26 3.24 17.30
N GLU A 386 -15.12 2.40 17.81
CA GLU A 386 -15.26 0.99 17.41
C GLU A 386 -16.67 0.77 16.84
N PRO A 387 -16.82 0.47 15.52
CA PRO A 387 -18.15 0.28 14.95
C PRO A 387 -18.76 -1.04 15.43
N ARG A 388 -20.05 -1.01 15.76
CA ARG A 388 -20.84 -2.17 16.15
C ARG A 388 -22.20 -2.16 15.45
N LEU A 389 -22.71 -3.34 15.14
CA LEU A 389 -24.07 -3.45 14.62
C LEU A 389 -25.07 -3.25 15.77
N ALA A 390 -25.94 -2.26 15.62
CA ALA A 390 -27.06 -2.05 16.54
C ALA A 390 -28.20 -3.05 16.27
N PRO A 391 -29.11 -3.29 17.25
CA PRO A 391 -30.24 -4.24 17.07
C PRO A 391 -31.19 -3.90 15.90
N ASP A 392 -31.23 -2.65 15.50
CA ASP A 392 -32.03 -2.16 14.34
C ASP A 392 -31.29 -2.30 12.99
N GLY A 393 -30.07 -2.87 12.99
CA GLY A 393 -29.24 -3.04 11.80
C GLY A 393 -28.42 -1.81 11.40
N THR A 394 -28.48 -0.73 12.15
CA THR A 394 -27.63 0.46 11.92
C THR A 394 -26.24 0.29 12.53
N VAL A 395 -25.30 1.17 12.17
CA VAL A 395 -23.95 1.18 12.73
C VAL A 395 -23.90 2.11 13.94
N ALA A 396 -23.72 1.53 15.12
CA ALA A 396 -23.40 2.28 16.35
C ALA A 396 -21.88 2.52 16.42
N ARG A 397 -21.47 3.67 16.98
CA ARG A 397 -20.07 4.10 17.09
C ARG A 397 -19.70 4.48 18.53
N PRO A 398 -19.64 3.50 19.46
CA PRO A 398 -19.10 3.77 20.78
C PRO A 398 -17.63 4.24 20.67
N PRO A 399 -17.15 5.01 21.66
CA PRO A 399 -15.74 5.37 21.75
C PRO A 399 -14.85 4.13 21.69
N ALA A 400 -13.65 4.27 21.09
CA ALA A 400 -12.64 3.23 21.11
C ALA A 400 -12.26 2.84 22.55
N LEU A 401 -11.76 1.62 22.72
CA LEU A 401 -11.34 1.08 24.02
C LEU A 401 -10.38 2.05 24.73
N GLU A 402 -10.61 2.31 26.02
CA GLU A 402 -9.70 3.14 26.84
C GLU A 402 -8.32 2.49 27.01
N LYS A 403 -8.29 1.16 27.11
CA LYS A 403 -7.09 0.35 27.23
C LYS A 403 -7.06 -0.68 26.12
N SER A 404 -5.86 -1.03 25.66
CA SER A 404 -5.70 -2.13 24.71
C SER A 404 -6.27 -3.43 25.27
N GLY A 405 -6.96 -4.18 24.42
CA GLY A 405 -7.42 -5.54 24.72
C GLY A 405 -6.27 -6.56 24.81
N ASP A 406 -5.12 -6.27 24.15
CA ASP A 406 -3.88 -7.03 24.26
C ASP A 406 -2.67 -6.09 24.06
N ASP A 407 -2.00 -5.76 25.15
CA ASP A 407 -0.84 -4.84 25.16
C ASP A 407 0.44 -5.46 24.57
N LYS A 408 0.43 -6.74 24.20
CA LYS A 408 1.51 -7.38 23.43
C LYS A 408 1.33 -7.18 21.92
N VAL A 409 0.13 -6.84 21.47
CA VAL A 409 -0.23 -6.64 20.06
C VAL A 409 -0.35 -5.16 19.72
N LEU A 410 -1.02 -4.38 20.59
CA LEU A 410 -1.26 -2.96 20.42
C LEU A 410 -1.04 -2.25 21.77
N THR A 411 -0.20 -1.22 21.79
CA THR A 411 0.19 -0.51 23.02
C THR A 411 -0.05 0.99 22.90
N THR A 412 0.17 1.71 24.01
CA THR A 412 0.01 3.16 24.06
C THR A 412 1.27 3.90 23.62
N ALA A 413 1.11 5.15 23.22
CA ALA A 413 2.23 6.04 22.87
C ALA A 413 3.19 6.27 24.06
N ALA A 414 2.70 6.16 25.30
CA ALA A 414 3.52 6.27 26.52
C ALA A 414 4.41 5.03 26.78
N ARG A 415 4.08 3.87 26.18
CA ARG A 415 4.83 2.62 26.36
C ARG A 415 5.02 1.90 25.02
N PRO A 416 5.66 2.54 24.04
CA PRO A 416 5.79 1.97 22.70
C PRO A 416 6.68 0.70 22.69
N PHE A 417 6.48 -0.16 21.70
CA PHE A 417 7.36 -1.30 21.48
C PHE A 417 8.78 -0.91 21.05
N GLN A 418 8.87 0.19 20.29
CA GLN A 418 10.12 0.84 19.90
C GLN A 418 9.90 2.36 19.91
N PRO A 419 10.91 3.15 20.29
CA PRO A 419 10.77 4.61 20.38
C PRO A 419 10.68 5.28 19.00
N THR A 420 11.05 4.58 17.92
CA THR A 420 11.07 5.04 16.54
C THR A 420 10.29 4.08 15.65
N GLY A 421 9.88 4.57 14.48
CA GLY A 421 9.23 3.77 13.44
C GLY A 421 10.17 2.75 12.81
N GLY A 422 9.70 2.11 11.76
CA GLY A 422 10.38 0.93 11.22
C GLY A 422 10.99 1.10 9.84
N LEU A 423 10.98 2.30 9.25
CA LEU A 423 11.52 2.53 7.90
C LEU A 423 12.62 3.60 7.95
N LYS A 424 13.76 3.29 7.36
CA LYS A 424 14.89 4.21 7.30
C LYS A 424 15.47 4.27 5.89
N VAL A 425 15.89 5.47 5.48
CA VAL A 425 16.66 5.66 4.26
C VAL A 425 18.12 5.31 4.54
N LEU A 426 18.70 4.52 3.66
CA LEU A 426 20.14 4.27 3.59
C LEU A 426 20.74 5.15 2.49
N THR A 427 21.91 5.71 2.74
CA THR A 427 22.67 6.52 1.78
C THR A 427 24.12 6.13 1.78
N GLY A 428 24.80 6.24 0.64
CA GLY A 428 26.23 5.95 0.51
C GLY A 428 26.65 5.86 -0.94
N ASN A 429 27.83 5.33 -1.21
CA ASN A 429 28.35 5.21 -2.58
C ASN A 429 27.62 4.14 -3.41
N LEU A 430 26.81 3.26 -2.79
CA LEU A 430 25.88 2.39 -3.49
C LEU A 430 24.58 3.09 -3.95
N GLY A 431 24.37 4.34 -3.57
CA GLY A 431 23.18 5.12 -3.86
C GLY A 431 22.26 5.25 -2.64
N ARG A 432 20.95 5.31 -2.89
CA ARG A 432 19.92 5.40 -1.85
C ARG A 432 19.08 4.13 -1.83
N ALA A 433 18.67 3.71 -0.65
CA ALA A 433 17.83 2.53 -0.47
C ALA A 433 16.90 2.70 0.74
N ILE A 434 15.95 1.78 0.89
CA ILE A 434 15.09 1.68 2.06
C ILE A 434 15.43 0.42 2.85
N VAL A 435 15.44 0.54 4.18
CA VAL A 435 15.55 -0.61 5.08
C VAL A 435 14.40 -0.59 6.09
N LYS A 436 13.84 -1.77 6.39
CA LYS A 436 12.86 -1.95 7.47
C LYS A 436 13.58 -2.44 8.72
N THR A 437 13.67 -1.58 9.74
CA THR A 437 14.35 -1.89 11.01
C THR A 437 13.43 -2.51 12.05
N SER A 438 12.10 -2.23 12.00
CA SER A 438 11.14 -2.68 13.02
C SER A 438 11.03 -4.20 13.18
N ALA A 439 11.32 -4.96 12.13
CA ALA A 439 11.25 -6.43 12.15
C ALA A 439 12.64 -7.10 12.18
N VAL A 440 13.72 -6.31 12.21
CA VAL A 440 15.12 -6.79 12.33
C VAL A 440 15.59 -6.60 13.76
N LYS A 441 16.08 -7.66 14.38
CA LYS A 441 16.64 -7.59 15.73
C LYS A 441 17.83 -6.62 15.78
N PRO A 442 17.99 -5.81 16.85
CA PRO A 442 19.05 -4.79 16.93
C PRO A 442 20.45 -5.31 16.61
N GLU A 443 20.83 -6.47 17.14
CA GLU A 443 22.13 -7.10 16.94
C GLU A 443 22.40 -7.56 15.49
N LYS A 444 21.40 -7.49 14.61
CA LYS A 444 21.49 -7.89 13.20
C LYS A 444 21.35 -6.71 12.22
N ARG A 445 21.21 -5.49 12.72
CA ARG A 445 21.00 -4.30 11.89
C ARG A 445 22.25 -3.78 11.20
N ILE A 446 23.43 -4.28 11.60
CA ILE A 446 24.71 -3.93 10.99
C ILE A 446 25.32 -5.20 10.43
N VAL A 447 25.55 -5.23 9.12
CA VAL A 447 26.21 -6.33 8.42
C VAL A 447 27.32 -5.77 7.55
N GLU A 448 28.54 -6.26 7.77
CA GLU A 448 29.70 -6.01 6.93
C GLU A 448 30.26 -7.36 6.50
N ALA A 449 30.20 -7.66 5.21
CA ALA A 449 30.60 -8.95 4.67
C ALA A 449 30.87 -8.86 3.16
N PRO A 450 31.58 -9.85 2.58
CA PRO A 450 31.79 -9.92 1.13
C PRO A 450 30.49 -10.06 0.35
N ALA A 451 30.38 -9.40 -0.78
CA ALA A 451 29.28 -9.52 -1.71
C ALA A 451 29.29 -10.89 -2.42
N LEU A 452 28.09 -11.42 -2.66
CA LEU A 452 27.81 -12.44 -3.66
C LEU A 452 26.75 -11.88 -4.61
N VAL A 453 27.11 -11.80 -5.87
CA VAL A 453 26.30 -11.10 -6.89
C VAL A 453 25.44 -12.09 -7.67
N PHE A 454 24.15 -11.75 -7.80
CA PHE A 454 23.14 -12.52 -8.54
C PHE A 454 22.34 -11.58 -9.43
N HIS A 455 21.86 -12.09 -10.56
CA HIS A 455 21.00 -11.34 -11.48
C HIS A 455 19.52 -11.73 -11.33
N SER A 456 19.22 -12.78 -10.56
CA SER A 456 17.85 -13.22 -10.26
C SER A 456 17.76 -13.89 -8.90
N GLN A 457 16.54 -14.00 -8.35
CA GLN A 457 16.29 -14.79 -7.14
C GLN A 457 16.49 -16.30 -7.40
N GLU A 458 16.31 -16.77 -8.62
CA GLU A 458 16.51 -18.15 -9.05
C GLU A 458 17.97 -18.56 -8.92
N GLU A 459 18.91 -17.72 -9.32
CA GLU A 459 20.36 -17.95 -9.16
C GLU A 459 20.74 -18.10 -7.69
N LEU A 460 20.26 -17.21 -6.82
CA LEU A 460 20.52 -17.31 -5.37
C LEU A 460 19.94 -18.60 -4.79
N ASN A 461 18.71 -18.97 -5.17
CA ASN A 461 18.08 -20.19 -4.71
C ASN A 461 18.82 -21.45 -5.20
N ALA A 462 19.33 -21.44 -6.42
CA ALA A 462 20.15 -22.53 -6.96
C ALA A 462 21.47 -22.68 -6.19
N ALA A 463 22.15 -21.56 -5.90
CA ALA A 463 23.38 -21.55 -5.09
C ALA A 463 23.13 -22.07 -3.66
N PHE A 464 21.96 -21.73 -3.05
CA PHE A 464 21.59 -22.26 -1.74
C PHE A 464 21.40 -23.79 -1.78
N LYS A 465 20.65 -24.29 -2.75
CA LYS A 465 20.43 -25.74 -2.92
C LYS A 465 21.73 -26.51 -3.19
N ALA A 466 22.68 -25.88 -3.87
CA ALA A 466 24.01 -26.45 -4.11
C ALA A 466 24.94 -26.37 -2.87
N GLY A 467 24.50 -25.78 -1.75
CA GLY A 467 25.28 -25.68 -0.53
C GLY A 467 26.40 -24.63 -0.59
N LEU A 468 26.38 -23.71 -1.56
CA LEU A 468 27.45 -22.73 -1.79
C LEU A 468 27.38 -21.49 -0.88
N LEU A 469 26.30 -21.32 -0.12
CA LEU A 469 26.02 -20.10 0.65
C LEU A 469 26.25 -20.24 2.17
N ASP A 470 26.88 -21.31 2.65
CA ASP A 470 27.10 -21.53 4.09
C ASP A 470 28.28 -20.70 4.64
N ARG A 471 28.18 -19.38 4.49
CA ARG A 471 29.19 -18.38 4.95
C ARG A 471 28.53 -17.03 5.22
N ASP A 472 29.29 -16.09 5.80
CA ASP A 472 28.86 -14.70 5.92
C ASP A 472 28.97 -14.00 4.56
N PHE A 473 27.90 -13.29 4.14
CA PHE A 473 27.88 -12.55 2.87
C PHE A 473 26.75 -11.53 2.79
N VAL A 474 26.89 -10.56 1.89
CA VAL A 474 25.82 -9.69 1.44
C VAL A 474 25.35 -10.17 0.05
N ALA A 475 24.09 -10.60 -0.04
CA ALA A 475 23.50 -10.96 -1.32
C ALA A 475 23.20 -9.68 -2.11
N VAL A 476 23.86 -9.49 -3.25
CA VAL A 476 23.56 -8.40 -4.20
C VAL A 476 22.72 -8.97 -5.32
N VAL A 477 21.41 -8.66 -5.32
CA VAL A 477 20.48 -9.12 -6.36
C VAL A 477 20.08 -7.92 -7.20
N ARG A 478 20.60 -7.81 -8.41
CA ARG A 478 20.49 -6.63 -9.27
C ARG A 478 19.71 -6.90 -10.56
N PHE A 479 19.36 -5.84 -11.29
CA PHE A 479 18.48 -5.86 -12.46
C PHE A 479 17.07 -6.33 -12.14
N GLN A 480 16.59 -5.98 -10.95
CA GLN A 480 15.24 -6.24 -10.48
C GLN A 480 14.43 -4.93 -10.29
N GLY A 481 14.97 -3.81 -10.76
CA GLY A 481 14.34 -2.50 -10.70
C GLY A 481 13.16 -2.33 -11.67
N PRO A 482 12.46 -1.18 -11.61
CA PRO A 482 11.29 -0.90 -12.43
C PRO A 482 11.55 -1.04 -13.94
N LYS A 483 12.67 -0.52 -14.42
CA LYS A 483 13.03 -0.56 -15.86
C LYS A 483 13.58 -1.90 -16.28
N ALA A 484 14.39 -2.52 -15.44
CA ALA A 484 15.05 -3.78 -15.77
C ALA A 484 14.06 -4.95 -15.82
N ASN A 485 13.14 -5.05 -14.86
CA ASN A 485 12.28 -6.22 -14.68
C ASN A 485 10.89 -5.92 -14.11
N GLY A 486 10.39 -4.68 -14.17
CA GLY A 486 9.10 -4.33 -13.59
C GLY A 486 9.05 -4.41 -12.07
N MET A 487 10.19 -4.49 -11.40
CA MET A 487 10.35 -4.53 -9.94
C MET A 487 9.51 -5.62 -9.26
N PRO A 488 9.69 -6.90 -9.59
CA PRO A 488 8.95 -8.00 -9.00
C PRO A 488 9.21 -8.12 -7.49
N GLU A 489 8.27 -8.72 -6.78
CA GLU A 489 8.45 -9.01 -5.35
C GLU A 489 9.36 -10.23 -5.16
N LEU A 490 10.52 -10.02 -4.56
CA LEU A 490 11.57 -11.03 -4.41
C LEU A 490 11.37 -11.90 -3.15
N HIS A 491 10.19 -12.45 -3.00
CA HIS A 491 9.76 -13.16 -1.78
C HIS A 491 10.62 -14.38 -1.42
N ARG A 492 11.08 -15.14 -2.42
CA ARG A 492 11.84 -16.39 -2.19
C ARG A 492 13.18 -16.16 -1.48
N LEU A 493 13.76 -14.96 -1.58
CA LEU A 493 15.04 -14.63 -0.97
C LEU A 493 14.96 -14.64 0.57
N THR A 494 13.86 -14.15 1.13
CA THR A 494 13.70 -14.04 2.60
C THR A 494 13.81 -15.39 3.30
N THR A 495 13.21 -16.45 2.72
CA THR A 495 13.23 -17.79 3.31
C THR A 495 14.65 -18.34 3.34
N VAL A 496 15.39 -18.25 2.24
CA VAL A 496 16.76 -18.76 2.13
C VAL A 496 17.72 -18.00 3.06
N LEU A 497 17.71 -16.67 2.98
CA LEU A 497 18.56 -15.84 3.84
C LEU A 497 18.19 -16.00 5.32
N GLY A 498 16.91 -16.18 5.64
CA GLY A 498 16.45 -16.47 6.99
C GLY A 498 16.97 -17.78 7.55
N VAL A 499 17.00 -18.86 6.75
CA VAL A 499 17.60 -20.15 7.13
C VAL A 499 19.09 -20.00 7.44
N LEU A 500 19.84 -19.28 6.58
CA LEU A 500 21.28 -19.03 6.78
C LEU A 500 21.53 -18.20 8.05
N GLN A 501 20.70 -17.17 8.28
CA GLN A 501 20.76 -16.36 9.49
C GLN A 501 20.50 -17.19 10.77
N ASP A 502 19.55 -18.14 10.73
CA ASP A 502 19.25 -19.04 11.84
C ASP A 502 20.40 -20.05 12.10
N ARG A 503 21.18 -20.39 11.07
CA ARG A 503 22.41 -21.17 11.20
C ARG A 503 23.59 -20.36 11.74
N GLY A 504 23.37 -19.08 12.09
CA GLY A 504 24.39 -18.20 12.68
C GLY A 504 25.21 -17.41 11.66
N ARG A 505 24.84 -17.44 10.36
CA ARG A 505 25.54 -16.65 9.34
C ARG A 505 25.12 -15.19 9.41
N LYS A 506 26.08 -14.28 9.20
CA LYS A 506 25.82 -12.86 9.02
C LYS A 506 25.47 -12.62 7.55
N VAL A 507 24.19 -12.41 7.29
CA VAL A 507 23.68 -12.21 5.92
C VAL A 507 22.84 -10.95 5.83
N ALA A 508 22.94 -10.25 4.71
CA ALA A 508 22.08 -9.13 4.33
C ALA A 508 21.72 -9.22 2.85
N LEU A 509 20.71 -8.44 2.43
CA LEU A 509 20.31 -8.29 1.04
C LEU A 509 20.54 -6.85 0.60
N VAL A 510 21.05 -6.66 -0.62
CA VAL A 510 21.08 -5.38 -1.34
C VAL A 510 20.45 -5.62 -2.72
N THR A 511 19.41 -4.87 -3.07
CA THR A 511 18.71 -5.04 -4.36
C THR A 511 18.06 -3.75 -4.83
N ASP A 512 18.07 -3.54 -6.15
CA ASP A 512 17.26 -2.52 -6.82
C ASP A 512 15.78 -2.93 -7.00
N GLY A 513 15.45 -4.20 -6.67
CA GLY A 513 14.10 -4.71 -6.59
C GLY A 513 13.38 -4.39 -5.28
N ARG A 514 12.20 -5.00 -5.07
CA ARG A 514 11.38 -4.88 -3.86
C ARG A 514 11.18 -6.23 -3.18
N MET A 515 10.86 -6.17 -1.89
CA MET A 515 10.54 -7.34 -1.09
C MET A 515 9.06 -7.36 -0.74
N SER A 516 8.55 -8.51 -0.30
CA SER A 516 7.23 -8.60 0.31
C SER A 516 7.13 -7.66 1.51
N GLY A 517 6.00 -6.99 1.67
CA GLY A 517 5.70 -6.19 2.85
C GLY A 517 5.73 -6.97 4.16
N ALA A 518 5.65 -8.30 4.10
CA ALA A 518 5.80 -9.23 5.22
C ALA A 518 7.26 -9.67 5.48
N SER A 519 8.23 -9.19 4.70
CA SER A 519 9.65 -9.46 4.92
C SER A 519 10.21 -8.57 6.03
N GLY A 520 11.22 -9.02 6.78
CA GLY A 520 11.82 -8.19 7.83
C GLY A 520 12.79 -8.88 8.77
N LYS A 521 12.96 -10.21 8.71
CA LYS A 521 13.88 -10.92 9.62
C LYS A 521 15.35 -10.66 9.30
N VAL A 522 15.68 -10.53 8.02
CA VAL A 522 17.04 -10.29 7.51
C VAL A 522 17.15 -8.81 7.10
N PRO A 523 18.21 -8.09 7.46
CA PRO A 523 18.41 -6.72 7.01
C PRO A 523 18.51 -6.67 5.48
N ALA A 524 17.72 -5.81 4.87
CA ALA A 524 17.63 -5.70 3.42
C ALA A 524 17.59 -4.22 3.00
N ALA A 525 18.60 -3.79 2.25
CA ALA A 525 18.60 -2.53 1.50
C ALA A 525 17.88 -2.79 0.17
N ILE A 526 16.66 -2.29 0.06
CA ILE A 526 15.79 -2.50 -1.10
C ILE A 526 15.52 -1.20 -1.83
N HIS A 527 14.98 -1.30 -3.06
CA HIS A 527 14.70 -0.14 -3.90
C HIS A 527 15.96 0.69 -4.21
N VAL A 528 17.14 0.05 -4.25
CA VAL A 528 18.41 0.76 -4.52
C VAL A 528 18.26 1.60 -5.78
N THR A 529 18.54 2.89 -5.65
CA THR A 529 18.39 3.85 -6.74
C THR A 529 19.61 4.76 -6.83
N PRO A 530 20.14 5.03 -8.05
CA PRO A 530 19.69 4.51 -9.36
C PRO A 530 19.75 2.99 -9.45
N GLU A 531 18.79 2.36 -10.19
CA GLU A 531 18.82 0.91 -10.42
C GLU A 531 19.99 0.50 -11.32
N ALA A 532 20.33 -0.79 -11.38
CA ALA A 532 21.44 -1.28 -12.16
C ALA A 532 21.34 -0.90 -13.66
N LEU A 533 20.14 -0.98 -14.24
CA LEU A 533 19.91 -0.62 -15.64
C LEU A 533 20.08 0.88 -15.92
N ASP A 534 19.83 1.75 -14.94
CA ASP A 534 20.06 3.20 -15.02
C ASP A 534 21.52 3.59 -14.65
N GLY A 535 22.44 2.63 -14.65
CA GLY A 535 23.87 2.87 -14.38
C GLY A 535 24.20 3.08 -12.90
N GLY A 536 23.30 2.69 -12.00
CA GLY A 536 23.55 2.71 -10.55
C GLY A 536 24.80 1.92 -10.18
N THR A 537 25.48 2.31 -9.10
CA THR A 537 26.71 1.67 -8.62
C THR A 537 26.54 0.17 -8.38
N ILE A 538 25.33 -0.28 -8.04
CA ILE A 538 25.00 -1.69 -7.86
C ILE A 538 25.35 -2.55 -9.11
N ALA A 539 25.35 -1.96 -10.31
CA ALA A 539 25.76 -2.63 -11.54
C ALA A 539 27.27 -2.91 -11.63
N ARG A 540 28.09 -2.30 -10.77
CA ARG A 540 29.56 -2.38 -10.78
C ARG A 540 30.13 -3.24 -9.65
N ILE A 541 29.27 -3.76 -8.77
CA ILE A 541 29.68 -4.64 -7.66
C ILE A 541 30.13 -5.98 -8.24
N GLU A 542 31.23 -6.47 -7.68
CA GLU A 542 31.84 -7.77 -8.00
C GLU A 542 31.80 -8.71 -6.78
N ASP A 543 31.87 -10.02 -7.03
CA ASP A 543 31.98 -11.01 -5.97
C ASP A 543 33.23 -10.75 -5.10
N GLY A 544 33.04 -10.71 -3.79
CA GLY A 544 34.11 -10.46 -2.83
C GLY A 544 34.26 -9.00 -2.41
N ASP A 545 33.62 -8.04 -3.07
CA ASP A 545 33.57 -6.66 -2.59
C ASP A 545 32.93 -6.60 -1.21
N VAL A 546 33.59 -5.96 -0.25
CA VAL A 546 33.03 -5.84 1.09
C VAL A 546 31.95 -4.76 1.08
N ILE A 547 30.73 -5.13 1.46
CA ILE A 547 29.60 -4.21 1.61
C ILE A 547 29.28 -4.07 3.09
N ARG A 548 29.11 -2.82 3.54
CA ARG A 548 28.59 -2.46 4.85
C ARG A 548 27.17 -1.89 4.71
N LEU A 549 26.21 -2.62 5.28
CA LEU A 549 24.86 -2.16 5.52
C LEU A 549 24.74 -1.81 7.00
N ASP A 550 24.54 -0.55 7.33
CA ASP A 550 24.36 -0.08 8.70
C ASP A 550 22.99 0.60 8.83
N ALA A 551 22.00 -0.17 9.27
CA ALA A 551 20.64 0.32 9.42
C ALA A 551 20.46 1.24 10.64
N GLU A 552 21.42 1.28 11.57
CA GLU A 552 21.41 2.21 12.70
C GLU A 552 21.91 3.60 12.26
N ALA A 553 23.06 3.64 11.56
CA ALA A 553 23.61 4.89 11.02
C ALA A 553 22.87 5.39 9.77
N GLY A 554 22.13 4.53 9.08
CA GLY A 554 21.48 4.88 7.81
C GLY A 554 22.46 4.91 6.63
N THR A 555 23.49 4.04 6.63
CA THR A 555 24.49 4.02 5.56
C THR A 555 24.50 2.70 4.79
N LEU A 556 24.85 2.79 3.50
CA LEU A 556 25.01 1.67 2.58
C LEU A 556 26.23 1.91 1.70
N GLU A 557 27.29 1.19 1.97
CA GLU A 557 28.59 1.43 1.35
C GLU A 557 29.22 0.14 0.82
N VAL A 558 29.85 0.23 -0.35
CA VAL A 558 30.85 -0.74 -0.76
C VAL A 558 32.23 -0.19 -0.39
N LEU A 559 33.04 -1.00 0.30
CA LEU A 559 34.36 -0.61 0.79
C LEU A 559 35.43 -0.80 -0.30
N VAL A 560 35.15 -0.22 -1.45
CA VAL A 560 36.06 -0.12 -2.60
C VAL A 560 36.25 1.38 -2.86
N ASP A 561 37.46 1.80 -3.17
CA ASP A 561 37.70 3.21 -3.44
C ASP A 561 36.91 3.68 -4.68
N ASP A 562 36.45 4.93 -4.63
CA ASP A 562 35.54 5.48 -5.63
C ASP A 562 36.15 5.50 -7.06
N ALA A 563 37.46 5.69 -7.18
CA ALA A 563 38.15 5.67 -8.47
C ALA A 563 38.16 4.28 -9.11
N THR A 564 38.45 3.25 -8.30
CA THR A 564 38.40 1.85 -8.72
C THR A 564 36.97 1.49 -9.14
N LEU A 565 35.98 1.84 -8.31
CA LEU A 565 34.57 1.54 -8.55
C LEU A 565 34.06 2.22 -9.83
N ALA A 566 34.42 3.50 -10.04
CA ALA A 566 34.05 4.25 -11.23
C ALA A 566 34.70 3.70 -12.53
N ALA A 567 35.90 3.15 -12.42
CA ALA A 567 36.61 2.55 -13.55
C ALA A 567 36.06 1.19 -13.99
N ARG A 568 35.33 0.49 -13.14
CA ARG A 568 34.73 -0.81 -13.49
C ARG A 568 33.64 -0.66 -14.54
N PRO A 569 33.57 -1.55 -15.55
CA PRO A 569 32.43 -1.60 -16.44
C PRO A 569 31.16 -1.97 -15.66
N ALA A 570 30.05 -1.35 -16.01
CA ALA A 570 28.75 -1.82 -15.52
C ALA A 570 28.45 -3.19 -16.12
N ALA A 571 27.92 -4.09 -15.30
CA ALA A 571 27.44 -5.38 -15.81
C ALA A 571 26.29 -5.15 -16.81
N ALA A 572 26.27 -5.95 -17.87
CA ALA A 572 25.27 -5.87 -18.93
C ALA A 572 24.77 -7.28 -19.30
N PRO A 573 23.97 -7.91 -18.40
CA PRO A 573 23.40 -9.22 -18.68
C PRO A 573 22.37 -9.14 -19.82
N ASP A 574 22.13 -10.26 -20.48
CA ASP A 574 21.00 -10.37 -21.41
C ASP A 574 19.69 -10.42 -20.64
N LEU A 575 18.90 -9.33 -20.74
CA LEU A 575 17.59 -9.19 -20.13
C LEU A 575 16.44 -9.47 -21.10
N SER A 576 16.71 -9.94 -22.32
CA SER A 576 15.70 -10.15 -23.35
C SER A 576 14.58 -11.10 -22.90
N ALA A 577 14.90 -12.10 -22.10
CA ALA A 577 13.93 -13.04 -21.53
C ALA A 577 12.88 -12.36 -20.64
N ASN A 578 13.19 -11.23 -20.00
CA ASN A 578 12.24 -10.48 -19.18
C ASN A 578 11.16 -9.77 -20.01
N GLY A 579 11.32 -9.70 -21.32
CA GLY A 579 10.40 -9.04 -22.26
C GLY A 579 9.27 -9.91 -22.78
N PHE A 580 9.26 -11.23 -22.52
CA PHE A 580 8.36 -12.17 -23.19
C PHE A 580 7.62 -13.09 -22.23
N GLY A 581 6.41 -13.47 -22.65
CA GLY A 581 5.54 -14.41 -21.97
C GLY A 581 4.74 -13.77 -20.83
N MET A 582 3.61 -14.35 -20.52
CA MET A 582 2.64 -13.87 -19.52
C MET A 582 2.20 -12.41 -19.73
N GLY A 583 2.25 -11.91 -20.97
CA GLY A 583 1.86 -10.54 -21.33
C GLY A 583 2.95 -9.49 -21.10
N ARG A 584 4.17 -9.86 -20.69
CA ARG A 584 5.26 -8.91 -20.38
C ARG A 584 5.65 -8.01 -21.56
N GLU A 585 5.49 -8.50 -22.79
CA GLU A 585 5.69 -7.74 -24.02
C GLU A 585 4.81 -6.49 -24.14
N LEU A 586 3.59 -6.53 -23.60
CA LEU A 586 2.67 -5.38 -23.58
C LEU A 586 3.15 -4.27 -22.63
N PHE A 587 3.99 -4.60 -21.67
CA PHE A 587 4.53 -3.67 -20.66
C PHE A 587 5.91 -3.12 -20.99
N ALA A 588 6.43 -3.36 -22.20
CA ALA A 588 7.71 -2.81 -22.64
C ALA A 588 7.74 -1.27 -22.56
N GLY A 589 6.66 -0.61 -22.96
CA GLY A 589 6.51 0.85 -22.81
C GLY A 589 6.50 1.31 -21.36
N PHE A 590 5.89 0.53 -20.45
CA PHE A 590 5.88 0.83 -19.02
C PHE A 590 7.28 0.76 -18.43
N ARG A 591 8.06 -0.29 -18.74
CA ARG A 591 9.45 -0.37 -18.31
C ARG A 591 10.28 0.81 -18.81
N ALA A 592 10.11 1.19 -20.07
CA ALA A 592 10.85 2.32 -20.64
C ALA A 592 10.52 3.67 -19.98
N LEU A 593 9.28 3.88 -19.56
CA LEU A 593 8.77 5.12 -18.97
C LEU A 593 8.86 5.16 -17.45
N ALA A 594 9.07 4.02 -16.79
CA ALA A 594 9.06 3.95 -15.34
C ALA A 594 10.03 4.95 -14.71
N ALA A 595 9.52 5.74 -13.78
CA ALA A 595 10.34 6.62 -12.95
C ALA A 595 11.18 5.78 -11.97
N ARG A 596 12.19 6.42 -11.37
CA ARG A 596 13.00 5.79 -10.31
C ARG A 596 12.13 5.42 -9.10
N ALA A 597 12.61 4.46 -8.31
CA ALA A 597 11.92 4.01 -7.11
C ALA A 597 11.65 5.13 -6.10
N ASP A 598 12.63 6.04 -5.91
CA ASP A 598 12.49 7.21 -5.02
C ASP A 598 11.56 8.31 -5.56
N MET A 599 11.06 8.14 -6.77
CA MET A 599 10.05 8.99 -7.42
C MET A 599 8.70 8.27 -7.59
N GLY A 600 8.51 7.12 -6.90
CA GLY A 600 7.27 6.36 -6.92
C GLY A 600 7.16 5.30 -8.02
N ALA A 601 8.17 5.13 -8.86
CA ALA A 601 8.23 4.14 -9.96
C ALA A 601 6.95 4.11 -10.82
N ALA A 602 6.36 5.28 -11.08
CA ALA A 602 5.16 5.43 -11.91
C ALA A 602 5.54 5.60 -13.38
N VAL A 603 4.61 5.26 -14.29
CA VAL A 603 4.78 5.42 -15.74
C VAL A 603 4.18 6.73 -16.27
N PHE A 604 3.56 7.50 -15.40
CA PHE A 604 3.02 8.85 -15.67
C PHE A 604 3.57 9.83 -14.61
N GLY A 605 3.81 11.09 -15.01
CA GLY A 605 4.32 12.15 -14.16
C GLY A 605 3.25 13.11 -13.69
#